data_33618eda088bfdc85a8e2ebb2291208e
#
_entry.id   33618eda088bfdc85a8e2ebb2291208e
#
_cell.length_a   1.000
_cell.length_b   1.000
_cell.length_c   1.000
_cell.angle_alpha   90.00
_cell.angle_beta   90.00
_cell.angle_gamma   90.00
#
_symmetry.space_group_name_H-M   'P 1'
#
loop_
_entity.id
_entity.type
_entity.pdbx_description
1 polymer ?
#
loop_
_entity_poly.entity_id
_entity_poly.type
_entity_poly.pdbx_seq_one_letter_code
_entity_poly.pdbx_strand_id
1 'polypeptide(L)'
;MTQNLLRILLLFFVFGTCCGIQTDARKKNEKKRTPVIRTPEPDPEIIFTPLHANLTPQDEVMPPADREMRWKEGIDVSHYQHTVDWQAVARADIAYAYMKATEGVSLVDDQYVRNITEARKAGIKVGSYHFFRAHLSVEEQFKNMTSMVKKEEQDLLPIVDVEHTNRCSTSVLVARLKKFLELLTQHYGKKPILYTFVNFYNKHLAGRGFDDYPLMIAFYRDAQPELSDGRKYTIWQYTSHGDVPGVDGDVDRSMIMDGFSLLDILYK
;
A
#
# COMPACT_ATOMS: atom_id res chain seq x y z
N MET A 1 -37.54 31.03 32.83
CA MET A 1 -36.49 31.79 33.50
C MET A 1 -35.18 31.14 33.13
N THR A 2 -34.37 31.61 32.41
CA THR A 2 -33.62 32.71 31.85
C THR A 2 -32.52 32.06 31.00
N GLN A 3 -32.51 32.17 29.70
CA GLN A 3 -31.88 33.11 28.77
C GLN A 3 -30.41 33.43 29.12
N ASN A 4 -29.52 33.19 28.14
CA ASN A 4 -28.56 34.11 27.53
C ASN A 4 -27.55 33.36 26.68
N LEU A 5 -27.53 33.56 25.41
CA LEU A 5 -27.10 34.61 24.46
C LEU A 5 -25.60 34.58 24.19
N LEU A 6 -25.22 34.13 23.02
CA LEU A 6 -24.57 34.82 21.89
C LEU A 6 -23.35 35.72 22.22
N ARG A 7 -22.21 35.45 21.59
CA ARG A 7 -21.36 36.51 21.01
C ARG A 7 -20.44 36.01 19.91
N ILE A 8 -20.73 36.50 18.73
CA ILE A 8 -19.92 36.65 17.52
C ILE A 8 -18.87 37.74 17.77
N LEU A 9 -17.63 37.52 17.32
CA LEU A 9 -16.75 38.66 17.01
C LEU A 9 -15.98 38.40 15.71
N LEU A 10 -16.44 39.07 14.66
CA LEU A 10 -15.67 39.43 13.45
C LEU A 10 -14.70 40.52 13.81
N LEU A 11 -13.48 40.48 13.28
CA LEU A 11 -12.64 41.68 13.13
C LEU A 11 -11.87 41.61 11.80
N PHE A 12 -12.32 42.46 10.91
CA PHE A 12 -11.62 42.97 9.71
C PHE A 12 -10.65 44.06 10.14
N PHE A 13 -9.50 44.13 9.49
CA PHE A 13 -8.77 45.38 9.16
C PHE A 13 -7.74 45.05 8.08
N VAL A 14 -7.74 45.60 7.08
CA VAL A 14 -7.71 46.57 5.99
C VAL A 14 -6.61 47.62 6.18
N PHE A 15 -5.80 47.72 5.12
CA PHE A 15 -5.02 48.82 4.60
C PHE A 15 -3.68 49.22 5.24
N GLY A 16 -2.73 49.35 4.33
CA GLY A 16 -1.54 50.20 4.51
C GLY A 16 -0.67 50.23 3.26
N THR A 17 -0.93 51.20 2.47
CA THR A 17 -0.37 51.56 1.19
C THR A 17 1.03 52.19 1.25
N CYS A 18 1.77 52.05 0.17
CA CYS A 18 2.50 53.10 -0.55
C CYS A 18 3.98 53.35 -0.34
N CYS A 19 4.57 53.60 -1.46
CA CYS A 19 5.78 54.36 -1.85
C CYS A 19 7.05 53.51 -2.02
N GLY A 20 7.72 53.45 -3.12
CA GLY A 20 7.80 54.27 -4.32
C GLY A 20 9.27 54.45 -4.71
N ILE A 21 9.52 54.42 -6.04
CA ILE A 21 10.69 55.08 -6.71
C ILE A 21 12.04 54.32 -6.60
N GLN A 22 12.81 54.05 -7.60
CA GLN A 22 13.10 54.54 -8.96
C GLN A 22 14.13 53.64 -9.65
N THR A 23 13.90 53.40 -10.89
CA THR A 23 14.78 53.30 -12.06
C THR A 23 16.29 53.12 -11.85
N ASP A 24 16.82 52.08 -12.43
CA ASP A 24 17.98 52.28 -13.32
C ASP A 24 18.05 51.22 -14.47
N ALA A 25 18.01 51.75 -15.66
CA ALA A 25 18.06 50.97 -16.88
C ALA A 25 19.54 50.65 -17.23
N ARG A 26 19.88 49.38 -17.21
CA ARG A 26 21.10 48.91 -17.86
C ARG A 26 20.77 47.82 -18.87
N LYS A 27 20.65 48.24 -20.14
CA LYS A 27 20.63 47.37 -21.31
C LYS A 27 21.90 46.52 -21.32
N LYS A 28 21.80 45.22 -21.16
CA LYS A 28 22.79 44.24 -21.63
C LYS A 28 22.17 43.43 -22.74
N ASN A 29 22.83 43.52 -23.91
CA ASN A 29 22.58 42.70 -25.07
C ASN A 29 22.81 41.23 -24.77
N GLU A 30 21.75 40.45 -24.59
CA GLU A 30 21.82 39.00 -24.64
C GLU A 30 21.43 38.51 -26.05
N LYS A 31 22.40 37.93 -26.71
CA LYS A 31 22.22 37.21 -27.98
C LYS A 31 21.25 36.06 -27.72
N LYS A 32 20.12 36.07 -28.40
CA LYS A 32 19.18 34.95 -28.48
C LYS A 32 19.92 33.70 -28.98
N ARG A 33 20.15 32.75 -28.08
CA ARG A 33 20.53 31.39 -28.48
C ARG A 33 19.24 30.63 -28.76
N THR A 34 19.07 30.16 -29.98
CA THR A 34 18.02 29.24 -30.41
C THR A 34 18.14 27.97 -29.60
N PRO A 35 17.06 27.46 -28.98
CA PRO A 35 17.11 26.19 -28.28
C PRO A 35 17.29 25.06 -29.30
N VAL A 36 18.35 24.30 -29.14
CA VAL A 36 18.56 23.04 -29.85
C VAL A 36 17.59 22.03 -29.23
N ILE A 37 16.54 21.69 -29.94
CA ILE A 37 15.66 20.57 -29.61
C ILE A 37 16.50 19.31 -29.83
N ARG A 38 16.97 18.71 -28.73
CA ARG A 38 17.48 17.35 -28.74
C ARG A 38 16.29 16.40 -28.78
N THR A 39 16.15 15.64 -29.85
CA THR A 39 15.31 14.46 -29.89
C THR A 39 15.73 13.51 -28.76
N PRO A 40 14.84 12.99 -27.94
CA PRO A 40 15.19 11.98 -26.95
C PRO A 40 15.75 10.76 -27.71
N GLU A 41 16.89 10.24 -27.25
CA GLU A 41 17.34 8.91 -27.66
C GLU A 41 16.26 7.89 -27.27
N PRO A 42 16.04 6.86 -28.11
CA PRO A 42 15.10 5.80 -27.75
C PRO A 42 15.60 5.12 -26.47
N ASP A 43 14.67 4.95 -25.51
CA ASP A 43 14.92 4.20 -24.28
C ASP A 43 15.46 2.81 -24.64
N PRO A 44 16.50 2.32 -23.95
CA PRO A 44 16.96 0.96 -24.14
C PRO A 44 15.80 0.01 -23.81
N GLU A 45 15.57 -0.94 -24.72
CA GLU A 45 14.57 -2.00 -24.53
C GLU A 45 14.71 -2.61 -23.13
N ILE A 46 13.64 -2.50 -22.34
CA ILE A 46 13.57 -3.15 -21.01
C ILE A 46 13.54 -4.63 -21.26
N ILE A 47 14.69 -5.27 -21.14
CA ILE A 47 14.80 -6.74 -21.16
C ILE A 47 14.16 -7.23 -19.88
N PHE A 48 12.98 -7.86 -20.00
CA PHE A 48 12.32 -8.56 -18.91
C PHE A 48 13.21 -9.74 -18.49
N THR A 49 14.00 -9.58 -17.45
CA THR A 49 14.76 -10.68 -16.86
C THR A 49 13.83 -11.50 -15.97
N PRO A 50 13.76 -12.84 -16.16
CA PRO A 50 13.00 -13.73 -15.27
C PRO A 50 13.51 -13.58 -13.82
N LEU A 51 12.64 -13.88 -12.85
CA LEU A 51 12.93 -13.80 -11.41
C LEU A 51 14.24 -14.47 -10.99
N HIS A 52 14.69 -15.49 -11.74
CA HIS A 52 15.96 -16.20 -11.52
C HIS A 52 17.20 -15.45 -12.03
N ALA A 53 17.05 -14.39 -12.82
CA ALA A 53 18.19 -13.68 -13.38
C ALA A 53 18.76 -12.58 -12.45
N ASN A 54 18.10 -12.31 -11.33
CA ASN A 54 18.57 -11.36 -10.30
C ASN A 54 19.33 -12.04 -9.15
N LEU A 55 19.62 -13.34 -9.26
CA LEU A 55 20.47 -14.03 -8.29
C LEU A 55 21.89 -13.45 -8.39
N THR A 56 22.38 -12.87 -7.30
CA THR A 56 23.80 -12.49 -7.20
C THR A 56 24.67 -13.74 -7.08
N PRO A 57 25.98 -13.68 -7.40
CA PRO A 57 26.88 -14.80 -7.17
C PRO A 57 26.89 -15.30 -5.71
N GLN A 58 26.48 -14.46 -4.74
CA GLN A 58 26.31 -14.82 -3.34
C GLN A 58 25.06 -15.68 -3.10
N ASP A 59 24.01 -15.51 -3.90
CA ASP A 59 22.77 -16.31 -3.79
C ASP A 59 22.97 -17.75 -4.22
N GLU A 60 23.93 -18.03 -5.11
CA GLU A 60 24.28 -19.41 -5.52
C GLU A 60 25.02 -20.18 -4.43
N VAL A 61 25.68 -19.49 -3.52
CA VAL A 61 26.49 -20.09 -2.43
C VAL A 61 25.68 -20.28 -1.15
N MET A 62 24.47 -19.66 -1.07
CA MET A 62 23.66 -19.70 0.14
C MET A 62 22.91 -21.04 0.28
N PRO A 63 22.83 -21.60 1.52
CA PRO A 63 22.04 -22.80 1.77
C PRO A 63 20.59 -22.63 1.30
N PRO A 64 19.92 -23.69 0.80
CA PRO A 64 18.54 -23.60 0.32
C PRO A 64 17.55 -23.00 1.33
N ALA A 65 17.73 -23.35 2.63
CA ALA A 65 16.88 -22.83 3.71
C ALA A 65 16.98 -21.30 3.89
N ASP A 66 18.19 -20.73 3.78
CA ASP A 66 18.38 -19.28 3.91
C ASP A 66 17.84 -18.53 2.69
N ARG A 67 17.95 -19.16 1.50
CA ARG A 67 17.38 -18.64 0.28
C ARG A 67 15.85 -18.61 0.31
N GLU A 68 15.24 -19.68 0.85
CA GLU A 68 13.78 -19.78 1.00
C GLU A 68 13.24 -18.77 2.03
N MET A 69 13.98 -18.47 3.09
CA MET A 69 13.64 -17.45 4.08
C MET A 69 13.69 -16.03 3.51
N ARG A 70 14.71 -15.70 2.72
CA ARG A 70 14.84 -14.37 2.08
C ARG A 70 13.64 -14.02 1.18
N TRP A 71 13.02 -15.01 0.56
CA TRP A 71 11.92 -14.82 -0.36
C TRP A 71 10.54 -14.76 0.34
N LYS A 72 10.53 -14.77 1.65
CA LYS A 72 9.32 -14.69 2.46
C LYS A 72 9.04 -13.30 3.02
N GLU A 73 10.03 -12.40 3.01
CA GLU A 73 9.92 -11.07 3.59
C GLU A 73 9.23 -10.08 2.65
N GLY A 74 8.34 -9.29 3.22
CA GLY A 74 7.63 -8.23 2.52
C GLY A 74 7.45 -6.98 3.38
N ILE A 75 7.03 -5.91 2.70
CA ILE A 75 6.70 -4.63 3.34
C ILE A 75 5.34 -4.11 2.86
N ASP A 76 4.74 -3.25 3.68
CA ASP A 76 3.53 -2.53 3.32
C ASP A 76 3.80 -1.03 3.39
N VAL A 77 3.44 -0.29 2.32
CA VAL A 77 3.72 1.13 2.21
C VAL A 77 2.48 1.92 1.80
N SER A 78 2.46 3.19 2.15
CA SER A 78 1.48 4.19 1.75
C SER A 78 2.15 5.54 1.57
N HIS A 79 1.38 6.61 1.44
CA HIS A 79 1.89 7.98 1.45
C HIS A 79 2.71 8.33 2.70
N TYR A 80 2.54 7.61 3.81
CA TYR A 80 3.30 7.84 5.05
C TYR A 80 4.80 7.58 4.91
N GLN A 81 5.20 6.67 4.03
CA GLN A 81 6.61 6.38 3.72
C GLN A 81 7.19 7.34 2.67
N HIS A 82 6.44 8.37 2.27
CA HIS A 82 6.88 9.38 1.30
C HIS A 82 7.46 8.79 0.01
N THR A 83 8.67 9.19 -0.35
CA THR A 83 9.36 8.72 -1.54
C THR A 83 10.27 7.55 -1.19
N VAL A 84 9.93 6.37 -1.67
CA VAL A 84 10.70 5.13 -1.47
C VAL A 84 11.73 4.96 -2.58
N ASP A 85 12.98 4.61 -2.23
CA ASP A 85 14.01 4.13 -3.15
C ASP A 85 13.85 2.60 -3.34
N TRP A 86 13.05 2.23 -4.32
CA TRP A 86 12.73 0.83 -4.59
C TRP A 86 13.94 0.00 -5.02
N GLN A 87 14.98 0.61 -5.59
CA GLN A 87 16.22 -0.08 -5.91
C GLN A 87 16.99 -0.46 -4.64
N ALA A 88 16.99 0.40 -3.63
CA ALA A 88 17.58 0.07 -2.33
C ALA A 88 16.76 -1.02 -1.61
N VAL A 89 15.42 -0.92 -1.64
CA VAL A 89 14.52 -1.95 -1.07
C VAL A 89 14.75 -3.32 -1.72
N ALA A 90 14.90 -3.37 -3.05
CA ALA A 90 15.15 -4.62 -3.75
C ALA A 90 16.49 -5.27 -3.35
N ARG A 91 17.52 -4.45 -3.04
CA ARG A 91 18.80 -4.97 -2.52
C ARG A 91 18.76 -5.40 -1.06
N ALA A 92 17.72 -5.03 -0.32
CA ALA A 92 17.51 -5.38 1.09
C ALA A 92 16.73 -6.70 1.27
N ASP A 93 16.68 -7.55 0.24
CA ASP A 93 16.05 -8.87 0.28
C ASP A 93 14.54 -8.88 0.54
N ILE A 94 13.86 -7.79 0.15
CA ILE A 94 12.41 -7.72 0.16
C ILE A 94 11.86 -8.37 -1.11
N ALA A 95 11.14 -9.46 -0.94
CA ALA A 95 10.58 -10.24 -2.05
C ALA A 95 9.27 -9.66 -2.60
N TYR A 96 8.47 -9.04 -1.73
CA TYR A 96 7.18 -8.50 -2.13
C TYR A 96 6.84 -7.21 -1.36
N ALA A 97 5.96 -6.41 -1.96
CA ALA A 97 5.45 -5.22 -1.33
C ALA A 97 3.98 -4.98 -1.63
N TYR A 98 3.24 -4.53 -0.63
CA TYR A 98 1.87 -4.07 -0.79
C TYR A 98 1.79 -2.55 -0.67
N MET A 99 1.06 -1.92 -1.60
CA MET A 99 0.88 -0.47 -1.64
C MET A 99 -0.56 -0.11 -1.31
N LYS A 100 -0.76 0.88 -0.43
CA LYS A 100 -2.09 1.49 -0.26
C LYS A 100 -2.54 2.05 -1.59
N ALA A 101 -3.65 1.56 -2.11
CA ALA A 101 -4.23 2.11 -3.32
C ALA A 101 -5.38 3.07 -2.99
N THR A 102 -6.30 2.61 -2.14
CA THR A 102 -7.53 3.35 -1.86
C THR A 102 -8.04 3.11 -0.45
N GLU A 103 -8.94 3.99 0.01
CA GLU A 103 -9.66 3.86 1.25
C GLU A 103 -11.09 4.36 1.11
N GLY A 104 -12.05 3.62 1.66
CA GLY A 104 -13.45 4.02 1.61
C GLY A 104 -13.93 4.28 0.19
N VAL A 105 -14.79 5.26 0.03
CA VAL A 105 -15.48 5.50 -1.25
C VAL A 105 -14.75 6.42 -2.23
N SER A 106 -13.72 7.16 -1.78
CA SER A 106 -13.14 8.21 -2.60
C SER A 106 -11.66 8.50 -2.38
N LEU A 107 -11.07 8.06 -1.26
CA LEU A 107 -9.66 8.32 -1.02
C LEU A 107 -8.81 7.43 -1.94
N VAL A 108 -7.87 8.07 -2.62
CA VAL A 108 -6.80 7.42 -3.39
C VAL A 108 -5.48 7.85 -2.77
N ASP A 109 -4.59 6.91 -2.54
CA ASP A 109 -3.26 7.21 -2.02
C ASP A 109 -2.42 7.88 -3.11
N ASP A 110 -1.84 9.03 -2.81
CA ASP A 110 -1.12 9.87 -3.78
C ASP A 110 0.24 9.28 -4.20
N GLN A 111 0.79 8.34 -3.42
CA GLN A 111 2.03 7.63 -3.76
C GLN A 111 1.78 6.31 -4.50
N TYR A 112 0.51 5.87 -4.62
CA TYR A 112 0.18 4.55 -5.15
C TYR A 112 0.78 4.26 -6.52
N VAL A 113 0.47 5.11 -7.50
CA VAL A 113 0.90 4.91 -8.91
C VAL A 113 2.42 4.90 -9.02
N ARG A 114 3.09 5.80 -8.29
CA ARG A 114 4.54 5.84 -8.25
C ARG A 114 5.11 4.57 -7.62
N ASN A 115 4.63 4.19 -6.45
CA ASN A 115 5.16 3.05 -5.72
C ASN A 115 4.98 1.74 -6.48
N ILE A 116 3.80 1.45 -7.04
CA ILE A 116 3.57 0.22 -7.79
C ILE A 116 4.43 0.16 -9.06
N THR A 117 4.61 1.29 -9.73
CA THR A 117 5.42 1.36 -10.94
C THR A 117 6.91 1.15 -10.65
N GLU A 118 7.46 1.87 -9.68
CA GLU A 118 8.89 1.83 -9.38
C GLU A 118 9.31 0.52 -8.69
N ALA A 119 8.47 -0.03 -7.80
CA ALA A 119 8.74 -1.34 -7.19
C ALA A 119 8.79 -2.47 -8.23
N ARG A 120 7.87 -2.47 -9.20
CA ARG A 120 7.89 -3.45 -10.30
C ARG A 120 9.13 -3.32 -11.17
N LYS A 121 9.56 -2.09 -11.49
CA LYS A 121 10.81 -1.86 -12.22
C LYS A 121 12.04 -2.34 -11.45
N ALA A 122 11.99 -2.30 -10.12
CA ALA A 122 13.05 -2.83 -9.26
C ALA A 122 13.00 -4.36 -9.10
N GLY A 123 12.00 -5.05 -9.68
CA GLY A 123 11.88 -6.51 -9.64
C GLY A 123 11.14 -7.05 -8.41
N ILE A 124 10.59 -6.18 -7.55
CA ILE A 124 9.79 -6.57 -6.39
C ILE A 124 8.40 -7.00 -6.85
N LYS A 125 7.88 -8.10 -6.31
CA LYS A 125 6.50 -8.53 -6.55
C LYS A 125 5.53 -7.60 -5.84
N VAL A 126 4.57 -7.04 -6.56
CA VAL A 126 3.68 -6.01 -6.03
C VAL A 126 2.23 -6.43 -5.94
N GLY A 127 1.58 -5.99 -4.88
CA GLY A 127 0.15 -6.03 -4.69
C GLY A 127 -0.38 -4.70 -4.17
N SER A 128 -1.68 -4.59 -4.11
CA SER A 128 -2.37 -3.38 -3.68
C SER A 128 -3.34 -3.67 -2.56
N TYR A 129 -3.54 -2.72 -1.65
CA TYR A 129 -4.57 -2.86 -0.64
C TYR A 129 -5.59 -1.73 -0.64
N HIS A 130 -6.79 -2.07 -0.22
CA HIS A 130 -7.91 -1.16 0.03
C HIS A 130 -8.26 -1.17 1.51
N PHE A 131 -8.27 0.00 2.13
CA PHE A 131 -8.71 0.15 3.51
C PHE A 131 -10.24 0.22 3.57
N PHE A 132 -10.86 -0.85 4.07
CA PHE A 132 -12.30 -1.02 4.10
C PHE A 132 -12.95 -0.24 5.23
N ARG A 133 -13.99 0.52 4.91
CA ARG A 133 -14.80 1.29 5.86
C ARG A 133 -16.21 0.69 5.98
N ALA A 134 -16.46 -0.06 7.05
CA ALA A 134 -17.68 -0.84 7.24
C ALA A 134 -18.99 -0.02 7.19
N HIS A 135 -18.95 1.27 7.51
CA HIS A 135 -20.13 2.15 7.51
C HIS A 135 -20.44 2.77 6.14
N LEU A 136 -19.53 2.68 5.17
CA LEU A 136 -19.69 3.25 3.85
C LEU A 136 -20.29 2.25 2.84
N SER A 137 -20.77 2.75 1.69
CA SER A 137 -21.32 1.91 0.61
C SER A 137 -20.30 0.92 0.09
N VAL A 138 -20.66 -0.35 0.03
CA VAL A 138 -19.81 -1.43 -0.49
C VAL A 138 -19.55 -1.25 -1.98
N GLU A 139 -20.57 -0.86 -2.74
CA GLU A 139 -20.49 -0.67 -4.18
C GLU A 139 -19.60 0.51 -4.57
N GLU A 140 -19.63 1.58 -3.79
CA GLU A 140 -18.76 2.74 -4.02
C GLU A 140 -17.31 2.43 -3.65
N GLN A 141 -17.07 1.71 -2.56
CA GLN A 141 -15.73 1.22 -2.22
C GLN A 141 -15.18 0.28 -3.31
N PHE A 142 -16.02 -0.63 -3.82
CA PHE A 142 -15.64 -1.48 -4.95
C PHE A 142 -15.25 -0.68 -6.18
N LYS A 143 -16.03 0.33 -6.56
CA LYS A 143 -15.72 1.24 -7.68
C LYS A 143 -14.42 2.01 -7.42
N ASN A 144 -14.22 2.53 -6.19
CA ASN A 144 -13.00 3.25 -5.83
C ASN A 144 -11.77 2.35 -5.99
N MET A 145 -11.77 1.17 -5.39
CA MET A 145 -10.66 0.22 -5.49
C MET A 145 -10.37 -0.18 -6.94
N THR A 146 -11.38 -0.62 -7.68
CA THR A 146 -11.20 -1.14 -9.05
C THR A 146 -10.89 -0.05 -10.08
N SER A 147 -11.15 1.23 -9.75
CA SER A 147 -10.71 2.35 -10.58
C SER A 147 -9.18 2.52 -10.58
N MET A 148 -8.52 2.14 -9.50
CA MET A 148 -7.07 2.29 -9.31
C MET A 148 -6.31 0.97 -9.48
N VAL A 149 -6.80 -0.12 -8.88
CA VAL A 149 -6.11 -1.41 -8.85
C VAL A 149 -6.38 -2.20 -10.12
N LYS A 150 -5.50 -2.07 -11.10
CA LYS A 150 -5.61 -2.73 -12.41
C LYS A 150 -5.02 -4.13 -12.35
N LYS A 151 -5.72 -5.11 -12.95
CA LYS A 151 -5.31 -6.53 -12.95
C LYS A 151 -3.93 -6.76 -13.54
N GLU A 152 -3.62 -6.03 -14.61
CA GLU A 152 -2.35 -6.11 -15.33
C GLU A 152 -1.16 -5.59 -14.54
N GLU A 153 -1.40 -4.74 -13.55
CA GLU A 153 -0.38 -4.16 -12.69
C GLU A 153 -0.10 -4.98 -11.42
N GLN A 154 -0.94 -5.99 -11.15
CA GLN A 154 -0.81 -6.81 -9.95
C GLN A 154 0.00 -8.08 -10.22
N ASP A 155 1.04 -8.31 -9.42
CA ASP A 155 1.72 -9.60 -9.33
C ASP A 155 1.09 -10.47 -8.23
N LEU A 156 0.56 -9.84 -7.19
CA LEU A 156 -0.02 -10.47 -6.00
C LEU A 156 -1.53 -10.29 -5.92
N LEU A 157 -2.19 -11.17 -5.17
CA LEU A 157 -3.60 -11.03 -4.81
C LEU A 157 -3.83 -9.70 -4.08
N PRO A 158 -4.86 -8.92 -4.45
CA PRO A 158 -5.16 -7.70 -3.73
C PRO A 158 -5.57 -7.97 -2.29
N ILE A 159 -5.29 -7.03 -1.38
CA ILE A 159 -5.66 -7.11 0.03
C ILE A 159 -6.88 -6.24 0.31
N VAL A 160 -7.79 -6.77 1.14
CA VAL A 160 -8.83 -6.01 1.83
C VAL A 160 -8.41 -5.85 3.28
N ASP A 161 -8.10 -4.64 3.67
CA ASP A 161 -7.66 -4.26 5.00
C ASP A 161 -8.86 -3.83 5.84
N VAL A 162 -9.16 -4.59 6.91
CA VAL A 162 -10.30 -4.34 7.78
C VAL A 162 -9.88 -4.32 9.26
N GLU A 163 -9.87 -3.13 9.83
CA GLU A 163 -9.35 -2.90 11.20
C GLU A 163 -10.40 -2.31 12.15
N HIS A 164 -11.46 -1.72 11.60
CA HIS A 164 -12.43 -0.99 12.37
C HIS A 164 -13.87 -1.41 12.06
N THR A 165 -14.70 -1.55 13.09
CA THR A 165 -16.15 -1.72 12.90
C THR A 165 -16.82 -0.45 12.39
N ASN A 166 -16.16 0.72 12.52
CA ASN A 166 -16.72 2.04 12.22
C ASN A 166 -18.10 2.27 12.88
N ARG A 167 -18.25 1.79 14.13
CA ARG A 167 -19.50 1.80 14.92
C ARG A 167 -20.63 0.92 14.37
N CYS A 168 -20.38 0.10 13.36
CA CYS A 168 -21.32 -0.93 12.92
C CYS A 168 -21.32 -2.10 13.93
N SER A 169 -22.45 -2.80 14.02
CA SER A 169 -22.47 -4.10 14.70
C SER A 169 -21.61 -5.12 13.94
N THR A 170 -21.14 -6.15 14.65
CA THR A 170 -20.39 -7.24 14.02
C THR A 170 -21.16 -7.90 12.86
N SER A 171 -22.48 -8.07 13.00
CA SER A 171 -23.32 -8.64 11.94
C SER A 171 -23.35 -7.77 10.67
N VAL A 172 -23.46 -6.47 10.82
CA VAL A 172 -23.40 -5.51 9.69
C VAL A 172 -22.03 -5.50 9.05
N LEU A 173 -20.95 -5.44 9.85
CA LEU A 173 -19.58 -5.54 9.35
C LEU A 173 -19.39 -6.80 8.50
N VAL A 174 -19.73 -7.97 9.06
CA VAL A 174 -19.56 -9.28 8.39
C VAL A 174 -20.35 -9.35 7.09
N ALA A 175 -21.61 -8.91 7.08
CA ALA A 175 -22.44 -8.94 5.88
C ALA A 175 -21.87 -8.05 4.76
N ARG A 176 -21.42 -6.84 5.11
CA ARG A 176 -20.84 -5.89 4.15
C ARG A 176 -19.47 -6.33 3.65
N LEU A 177 -18.63 -6.84 4.56
CA LEU A 177 -17.31 -7.35 4.17
C LEU A 177 -17.43 -8.56 3.24
N LYS A 178 -18.32 -9.51 3.51
CA LYS A 178 -18.58 -10.64 2.60
C LYS A 178 -18.99 -10.17 1.21
N LYS A 179 -19.93 -9.23 1.14
CA LYS A 179 -20.36 -8.66 -0.14
C LYS A 179 -19.20 -7.99 -0.89
N PHE A 180 -18.35 -7.25 -0.19
CA PHE A 180 -17.20 -6.59 -0.79
C PHE A 180 -16.19 -7.61 -1.34
N LEU A 181 -15.82 -8.62 -0.54
CA LEU A 181 -14.93 -9.71 -0.92
C LEU A 181 -15.48 -10.51 -2.12
N GLU A 182 -16.79 -10.75 -2.16
CA GLU A 182 -17.45 -11.42 -3.28
C GLU A 182 -17.37 -10.61 -4.58
N LEU A 183 -17.67 -9.31 -4.53
CA LEU A 183 -17.54 -8.41 -5.68
C LEU A 183 -16.10 -8.38 -6.22
N LEU A 184 -15.11 -8.33 -5.33
CA LEU A 184 -13.70 -8.36 -5.71
C LEU A 184 -13.32 -9.73 -6.29
N THR A 185 -13.81 -10.83 -5.72
CA THR A 185 -13.56 -12.19 -6.23
C THR A 185 -14.11 -12.33 -7.66
N GLN A 186 -15.31 -11.85 -7.92
CA GLN A 186 -15.91 -11.85 -9.26
C GLN A 186 -15.11 -10.98 -10.23
N HIS A 187 -14.69 -9.79 -9.79
CA HIS A 187 -13.93 -8.86 -10.62
C HIS A 187 -12.53 -9.41 -10.94
N TYR A 188 -11.76 -9.82 -9.94
CA TYR A 188 -10.37 -10.27 -10.15
C TYR A 188 -10.26 -11.73 -10.61
N GLY A 189 -11.31 -12.55 -10.45
CA GLY A 189 -11.30 -13.98 -10.77
C GLY A 189 -10.56 -14.83 -9.73
N LYS A 190 -10.06 -14.22 -8.66
CA LYS A 190 -9.39 -14.85 -7.51
C LYS A 190 -9.83 -14.21 -6.22
N LYS A 191 -9.81 -14.96 -5.13
CA LYS A 191 -10.14 -14.45 -3.79
C LYS A 191 -9.06 -13.49 -3.32
N PRO A 192 -9.41 -12.25 -2.89
CA PRO A 192 -8.44 -11.35 -2.29
C PRO A 192 -7.97 -11.86 -0.92
N ILE A 193 -6.85 -11.37 -0.46
CA ILE A 193 -6.36 -11.60 0.90
C ILE A 193 -7.17 -10.72 1.86
N LEU A 194 -7.59 -11.30 2.97
CA LEU A 194 -8.19 -10.57 4.08
C LEU A 194 -7.09 -10.20 5.08
N TYR A 195 -6.91 -8.90 5.34
CA TYR A 195 -5.97 -8.42 6.36
C TYR A 195 -6.72 -7.86 7.56
N THR A 196 -6.19 -8.15 8.75
CA THR A 196 -6.65 -7.56 10.00
C THR A 196 -5.70 -7.84 11.16
N PHE A 197 -5.92 -7.17 12.30
CA PHE A 197 -5.25 -7.50 13.57
C PHE A 197 -5.81 -8.75 14.22
N VAL A 198 -4.97 -9.51 14.92
CA VAL A 198 -5.36 -10.73 15.64
C VAL A 198 -6.56 -10.52 16.57
N ASN A 199 -6.58 -9.44 17.34
CA ASN A 199 -7.67 -9.14 18.26
C ASN A 199 -8.98 -8.84 17.54
N PHE A 200 -8.90 -8.13 16.40
CA PHE A 200 -10.07 -7.82 15.59
C PHE A 200 -10.62 -9.08 14.92
N TYR A 201 -9.73 -9.92 14.38
CA TYR A 201 -10.10 -11.22 13.83
C TYR A 201 -10.86 -12.07 14.86
N ASN A 202 -10.24 -12.34 16.01
CA ASN A 202 -10.81 -13.18 17.05
C ASN A 202 -12.18 -12.69 17.52
N LYS A 203 -12.36 -11.39 17.64
CA LYS A 203 -13.61 -10.79 18.11
C LYS A 203 -14.70 -10.72 17.05
N HIS A 204 -14.36 -10.42 15.81
CA HIS A 204 -15.34 -10.04 14.81
C HIS A 204 -15.42 -10.94 13.59
N LEU A 205 -14.37 -11.72 13.26
CA LEU A 205 -14.29 -12.47 12.01
C LEU A 205 -14.17 -14.00 12.19
N ALA A 206 -13.56 -14.47 13.28
CA ALA A 206 -13.36 -15.89 13.55
C ALA A 206 -14.68 -16.67 13.52
N GLY A 207 -14.70 -17.79 12.79
CA GLY A 207 -15.86 -18.68 12.66
C GLY A 207 -17.06 -18.06 11.93
N ARG A 208 -16.87 -17.00 11.15
CA ARG A 208 -17.96 -16.29 10.46
C ARG A 208 -17.95 -16.44 8.95
N GLY A 209 -17.28 -17.49 8.44
CA GLY A 209 -17.30 -17.88 7.03
C GLY A 209 -16.42 -17.03 6.14
N PHE A 210 -15.20 -16.79 6.59
CA PHE A 210 -14.10 -16.20 5.80
C PHE A 210 -12.99 -17.21 5.51
N ASP A 211 -13.20 -18.49 5.84
CA ASP A 211 -12.17 -19.54 5.83
C ASP A 211 -11.55 -19.77 4.46
N ASP A 212 -12.29 -19.47 3.41
CA ASP A 212 -11.86 -19.64 2.02
C ASP A 212 -10.95 -18.51 1.50
N TYR A 213 -10.77 -17.43 2.24
CA TYR A 213 -9.93 -16.31 1.82
C TYR A 213 -8.53 -16.45 2.42
N PRO A 214 -7.45 -16.26 1.65
CA PRO A 214 -6.13 -16.15 2.25
C PRO A 214 -6.14 -15.07 3.34
N LEU A 215 -5.36 -15.26 4.40
CA LEU A 215 -5.41 -14.39 5.56
C LEU A 215 -4.02 -13.83 5.88
N MET A 216 -3.94 -12.51 6.05
CA MET A 216 -2.80 -11.80 6.58
C MET A 216 -3.17 -11.24 7.95
N ILE A 217 -2.36 -11.57 8.96
CA ILE A 217 -2.62 -11.16 10.35
C ILE A 217 -1.52 -10.26 10.87
N ALA A 218 -1.91 -9.10 11.39
CA ALA A 218 -1.02 -8.21 12.11
C ALA A 218 -0.99 -8.55 13.61
N PHE A 219 0.23 -8.75 14.11
CA PHE A 219 0.48 -8.98 15.53
C PHE A 219 1.93 -8.62 15.85
N TYR A 220 2.15 -7.48 16.47
CA TYR A 220 3.48 -6.90 16.71
C TYR A 220 4.07 -7.40 18.03
N ARG A 221 4.47 -8.68 18.05
CA ARG A 221 5.11 -9.35 19.18
C ARG A 221 6.10 -10.40 18.67
N ASP A 222 6.98 -10.87 19.54
CA ASP A 222 7.99 -11.86 19.20
C ASP A 222 7.44 -13.26 18.91
N ALA A 223 6.28 -13.60 19.47
CA ALA A 223 5.62 -14.88 19.25
C ALA A 223 4.56 -14.78 18.14
N GLN A 224 4.46 -15.83 17.34
CA GLN A 224 3.43 -15.94 16.30
C GLN A 224 2.03 -15.89 16.92
N PRO A 225 1.07 -15.18 16.26
CA PRO A 225 -0.31 -15.09 16.75
C PRO A 225 -1.05 -16.43 16.66
N GLU A 226 -1.82 -16.72 17.71
CA GLU A 226 -2.78 -17.81 17.70
C GLU A 226 -4.19 -17.25 17.45
N LEU A 227 -4.90 -17.83 16.47
CA LEU A 227 -6.26 -17.46 16.17
C LEU A 227 -7.24 -18.31 16.98
N SER A 228 -8.33 -17.71 17.46
CA SER A 228 -9.29 -18.36 18.38
C SER A 228 -10.02 -19.57 17.77
N ASP A 229 -10.09 -19.65 16.44
CA ASP A 229 -10.66 -20.76 15.68
C ASP A 229 -9.61 -21.76 15.18
N GLY A 230 -8.33 -21.57 15.54
CA GLY A 230 -7.22 -22.45 15.13
C GLY A 230 -6.86 -22.36 13.65
N ARG A 231 -7.41 -21.39 12.92
CA ARG A 231 -7.16 -21.21 11.49
C ARG A 231 -5.71 -20.85 11.23
N LYS A 232 -5.13 -21.36 10.12
CA LYS A 232 -3.84 -20.92 9.60
C LYS A 232 -4.00 -19.61 8.84
N TYR A 233 -2.97 -18.80 8.85
CA TYR A 233 -2.85 -17.56 8.07
C TYR A 233 -1.63 -17.61 7.16
N THR A 234 -1.72 -16.97 6.01
CA THR A 234 -0.71 -17.04 4.95
C THR A 234 0.44 -16.09 5.21
N ILE A 235 0.14 -14.90 5.76
CA ILE A 235 1.11 -13.84 5.99
C ILE A 235 0.96 -13.36 7.45
N TRP A 236 2.09 -13.13 8.09
CA TRP A 236 2.17 -12.46 9.39
C TRP A 236 2.88 -11.12 9.26
N GLN A 237 2.18 -10.03 9.53
CA GLN A 237 2.77 -8.72 9.70
C GLN A 237 3.22 -8.61 11.17
N TYR A 238 4.54 -8.67 11.38
CA TYR A 238 5.10 -8.88 12.70
C TYR A 238 5.62 -7.60 13.38
N THR A 239 5.80 -6.51 12.61
CA THR A 239 6.21 -5.21 13.16
C THR A 239 5.69 -4.07 12.30
N SER A 240 5.42 -2.93 12.94
CA SER A 240 5.16 -1.65 12.30
C SER A 240 6.33 -0.66 12.42
N HIS A 241 7.49 -1.12 12.94
CA HIS A 241 8.69 -0.31 13.16
C HIS A 241 9.88 -0.99 12.50
N GLY A 242 9.70 -1.48 11.28
CA GLY A 242 10.78 -2.06 10.50
C GLY A 242 11.70 -0.96 9.96
N ASP A 243 13.00 -1.27 9.91
CA ASP A 243 14.00 -0.48 9.19
C ASP A 243 14.35 -1.22 7.89
N VAL A 244 14.16 -0.56 6.76
CA VAL A 244 14.44 -1.13 5.43
C VAL A 244 15.18 -0.09 4.59
N PRO A 245 16.39 -0.41 4.09
CA PRO A 245 17.11 0.49 3.19
C PRO A 245 16.24 0.96 2.03
N GLY A 246 16.16 2.28 1.85
CA GLY A 246 15.33 2.90 0.81
C GLY A 246 13.97 3.38 1.27
N VAL A 247 13.55 3.05 2.50
CA VAL A 247 12.36 3.63 3.15
C VAL A 247 12.81 4.60 4.23
N ASP A 248 12.24 5.79 4.24
CA ASP A 248 12.50 6.79 5.27
C ASP A 248 11.54 6.60 6.44
N GLY A 249 12.09 6.30 7.63
CA GLY A 249 11.33 6.02 8.85
C GLY A 249 10.80 4.59 8.94
N ASP A 250 9.81 4.42 9.80
CA ASP A 250 9.21 3.12 10.11
C ASP A 250 8.40 2.56 8.94
N VAL A 251 8.50 1.25 8.74
CA VAL A 251 7.72 0.52 7.74
C VAL A 251 7.19 -0.80 8.30
N ASP A 252 5.97 -1.15 7.91
CA ASP A 252 5.39 -2.45 8.22
C ASP A 252 6.17 -3.56 7.53
N ARG A 253 6.60 -4.58 8.31
CA ARG A 253 7.24 -5.79 7.75
C ARG A 253 6.39 -7.01 8.01
N SER A 254 6.38 -7.87 7.02
CA SER A 254 5.60 -9.10 7.05
C SER A 254 6.40 -10.28 6.49
N MET A 255 5.98 -11.49 6.85
CA MET A 255 6.57 -12.71 6.31
C MET A 255 5.49 -13.72 5.91
N ILE A 256 5.79 -14.51 4.87
CA ILE A 256 4.98 -15.65 4.49
C ILE A 256 5.25 -16.79 5.48
N MET A 257 4.17 -17.36 6.00
CA MET A 257 4.23 -18.36 7.06
C MET A 257 4.67 -19.74 6.54
N ASP A 258 5.18 -20.58 7.44
CA ASP A 258 5.54 -21.96 7.11
C ASP A 258 4.35 -22.76 6.61
N GLY A 259 4.59 -23.54 5.54
CA GLY A 259 3.57 -24.26 4.81
C GLY A 259 2.90 -23.45 3.70
N PHE A 260 3.30 -22.17 3.54
CA PHE A 260 2.93 -21.31 2.43
C PHE A 260 4.17 -20.77 1.71
N SER A 261 3.96 -20.31 0.50
CA SER A 261 4.99 -19.73 -0.35
C SER A 261 4.47 -18.47 -1.06
N LEU A 262 5.35 -17.76 -1.73
CA LEU A 262 4.95 -16.63 -2.57
C LEU A 262 3.93 -17.04 -3.64
N LEU A 263 3.95 -18.29 -4.11
CA LEU A 263 3.01 -18.83 -5.10
C LEU A 263 1.56 -18.80 -4.60
N ASP A 264 1.34 -18.96 -3.29
CA ASP A 264 -0.01 -18.96 -2.69
C ASP A 264 -0.67 -17.59 -2.70
N ILE A 265 0.10 -16.53 -2.89
CA ILE A 265 -0.38 -15.15 -2.97
C ILE A 265 -0.19 -14.52 -4.35
N LEU A 266 0.33 -15.24 -5.36
CA LEU A 266 0.43 -14.72 -6.71
C LEU A 266 -0.94 -14.55 -7.36
N TYR A 267 -1.10 -13.39 -7.98
CA TYR A 267 -2.29 -13.08 -8.79
C TYR A 267 -2.22 -13.73 -10.17
N LYS A 268 -1.02 -13.75 -10.78
CA LYS A 268 -0.75 -14.32 -12.13
C LYS A 268 0.16 -15.53 -12.03
#